data_a69c83e1c1c01f4e4f9e9d7f0402d410
#
_entry.id   a69c83e1c1c01f4e4f9e9d7f0402d410
#
_cell.length_a   1.000
_cell.length_b   1.000
_cell.length_c   1.000
_cell.angle_alpha   90.00
_cell.angle_beta   90.00
_cell.angle_gamma   90.00
#
_symmetry.space_group_name_H-M   'P 1'
#
loop_
_entity.id
_entity.type
_entity.pdbx_description
1 polymer ?
#
loop_
_entity_poly.entity_id
_entity_poly.type
_entity_poly.pdbx_seq_one_letter_code
_entity_poly.pdbx_strand_id
1 'polypeptide(L)'
;MNQQLLKFAPVAIAAALALTACNRQETPATKTATAPAPAKAAAAPAAEVIKIGHVAPLTGGIAHLGKDNENGARLAVEEINAAGGLKVGDKTYKLDLVAEDDKADPKEGTLAAQKIVDSGAVAVIGHLNSGTTIPASKIYSDANMAQISPSATNPKYTEQGFKTAFRVVANDNQQGAVLANYAADTLKAKTIAILDDRTAYGQGLADVVERVAKQKGMNVVAREFTNDKATDFNAILTKVRATKPDVVMYGGMDATAGPMAKQMTQLGIKSTFLAGDGVCSPEFIKLAGDASGILHCSQAGEAVEKLAKGTEFVDKYKKRFNADVQIYSPYSYDAVYIVADAIKRAGKVDRASITAAIPATSYNGVTGTVAFDEKGDVKGGAISMFKVVNGKMEYVSTVR
;
A
#
# COMPACT_ATOMS: atom_id res chain seq x y z
N MET A 1 15.43 -8.79 57.80
CA MET A 1 16.58 -8.21 58.57
C MET A 1 17.35 -7.31 57.64
N ASN A 2 17.44 -6.09 58.10
CA ASN A 2 18.19 -4.89 57.76
C ASN A 2 17.70 -4.01 56.61
N GLN A 3 16.95 -3.03 57.11
CA GLN A 3 16.74 -1.68 56.56
C GLN A 3 18.09 -0.88 56.63
N GLN A 4 18.36 -0.05 55.66
CA GLN A 4 19.04 1.21 55.94
C GLN A 4 18.46 2.35 55.11
N LEU A 5 17.82 3.26 55.81
CA LEU A 5 17.41 4.61 55.46
C LEU A 5 18.62 5.52 55.38
N LEU A 6 18.74 6.38 54.37
CA LEU A 6 19.59 7.55 54.44
C LEU A 6 18.83 8.81 54.01
N LYS A 7 19.01 9.80 54.90
CA LYS A 7 18.20 11.02 55.12
C LYS A 7 18.55 12.16 54.13
N PHE A 8 17.52 12.96 53.86
CA PHE A 8 17.59 14.29 53.25
C PHE A 8 18.23 15.34 54.17
N ALA A 9 18.93 16.33 53.57
CA ALA A 9 19.14 17.63 54.15
C ALA A 9 19.02 18.75 53.10
N PRO A 10 18.31 19.86 53.38
CA PRO A 10 18.18 21.00 52.47
C PRO A 10 19.28 22.04 52.78
N VAL A 11 19.79 22.71 51.74
CA VAL A 11 20.60 23.90 51.89
C VAL A 11 19.83 25.12 51.36
N ALA A 12 19.53 25.99 52.29
CA ALA A 12 19.02 27.32 52.01
C ALA A 12 20.21 28.30 51.91
N ILE A 13 20.24 29.17 50.90
CA ILE A 13 21.16 30.30 50.84
C ILE A 13 20.33 31.58 50.64
N ALA A 14 20.59 32.50 51.57
CA ALA A 14 19.90 33.73 51.78
C ALA A 14 20.34 34.85 50.80
N ALA A 15 19.44 35.77 50.61
CA ALA A 15 19.60 37.04 49.91
C ALA A 15 20.49 38.01 50.67
N ALA A 16 21.32 38.78 49.97
CA ALA A 16 21.92 39.99 50.49
C ALA A 16 21.65 41.17 49.51
N LEU A 17 20.82 42.08 49.94
CA LEU A 17 20.63 43.42 49.39
C LEU A 17 21.79 44.33 49.77
N ALA A 18 22.36 45.04 48.81
CA ALA A 18 23.19 46.22 49.06
C ALA A 18 22.68 47.38 48.24
N LEU A 19 22.09 48.32 48.95
CA LEU A 19 21.77 49.69 48.52
C LEU A 19 23.02 50.56 48.57
N THR A 20 23.35 51.25 47.46
CA THR A 20 24.14 52.50 47.52
C THR A 20 23.53 53.55 46.63
N ALA A 21 23.30 54.68 47.27
CA ALA A 21 22.64 55.87 46.72
C ALA A 21 23.65 56.86 46.14
N CYS A 22 23.17 57.66 45.20
CA CYS A 22 23.54 59.04 44.85
C CYS A 22 24.91 59.35 44.26
N ASN A 23 24.98 59.75 43.00
CA ASN A 23 25.25 61.19 42.75
C ASN A 23 24.76 61.61 41.35
N ARG A 24 24.10 62.75 41.32
CA ARG A 24 23.43 63.43 40.17
C ARG A 24 24.42 64.43 39.58
N GLN A 25 24.79 64.23 38.29
CA GLN A 25 25.39 65.35 37.54
C GLN A 25 24.72 65.41 36.17
N GLU A 26 24.01 66.51 35.94
CA GLU A 26 23.37 66.87 34.69
C GLU A 26 24.41 67.32 33.66
N THR A 27 24.35 66.79 32.47
CA THR A 27 24.98 67.35 31.28
C THR A 27 23.97 67.27 30.08
N PRO A 28 24.03 68.21 29.11
CA PRO A 28 22.87 68.61 28.32
C PRO A 28 22.51 67.62 27.20
N ALA A 29 21.22 67.56 26.87
CA ALA A 29 20.58 66.70 25.88
C ALA A 29 21.10 66.95 24.46
N THR A 30 21.73 65.95 23.87
CA THR A 30 21.92 65.82 22.42
C THR A 30 20.73 65.03 21.88
N LYS A 31 19.92 65.65 21.01
CA LYS A 31 18.82 64.98 20.30
C LYS A 31 19.40 63.94 19.37
N THR A 32 19.40 62.67 19.77
CA THR A 32 19.68 61.54 18.88
C THR A 32 18.39 61.20 18.16
N ALA A 33 18.40 61.31 16.85
CA ALA A 33 17.30 60.88 15.97
C ALA A 33 17.12 59.36 16.13
N THR A 34 15.94 58.94 16.59
CA THR A 34 15.51 57.54 16.68
C THR A 34 15.36 56.98 15.27
N ALA A 35 16.22 56.10 14.86
CA ALA A 35 16.02 55.33 13.62
C ALA A 35 14.74 54.48 13.74
N PRO A 36 13.91 54.37 12.68
CA PRO A 36 12.70 53.58 12.74
C PRO A 36 13.09 52.09 12.94
N ALA A 37 12.44 51.45 13.93
CA ALA A 37 12.57 50.02 14.18
C ALA A 37 12.28 49.25 12.89
N PRO A 38 13.04 48.18 12.55
CA PRO A 38 12.75 47.39 11.37
C PRO A 38 11.34 46.83 11.48
N ALA A 39 10.53 47.09 10.46
CA ALA A 39 9.17 46.56 10.35
C ALA A 39 9.26 45.04 10.45
N LYS A 40 8.57 44.47 11.43
CA LYS A 40 8.42 43.02 11.61
C LYS A 40 7.81 42.50 10.31
N ALA A 41 8.61 41.77 9.53
CA ALA A 41 8.12 41.12 8.32
C ALA A 41 6.88 40.31 8.69
N ALA A 42 5.75 40.66 8.06
CA ALA A 42 4.52 39.89 8.24
C ALA A 42 4.81 38.47 7.91
N ALA A 43 4.62 37.55 8.85
CA ALA A 43 4.74 36.12 8.61
C ALA A 43 3.81 35.79 7.42
N ALA A 44 4.36 35.17 6.38
CA ALA A 44 3.55 34.68 5.27
C ALA A 44 2.40 33.83 5.84
N PRO A 45 1.17 33.96 5.33
CA PRO A 45 0.05 33.18 5.82
C PRO A 45 0.42 31.69 5.75
N ALA A 46 0.16 30.96 6.84
CA ALA A 46 0.40 29.53 6.88
C ALA A 46 -0.30 28.88 5.68
N ALA A 47 0.43 28.05 4.91
CA ALA A 47 -0.14 27.38 3.75
C ALA A 47 -1.34 26.53 4.21
N GLU A 48 -2.48 26.66 3.54
CA GLU A 48 -3.64 25.79 3.76
C GLU A 48 -3.23 24.34 3.45
N VAL A 49 -3.77 23.37 4.20
CA VAL A 49 -3.39 21.96 4.12
C VAL A 49 -4.57 21.13 3.62
N ILE A 50 -4.31 20.28 2.62
CA ILE A 50 -5.24 19.25 2.16
C ILE A 50 -4.74 17.90 2.71
N LYS A 51 -5.60 17.19 3.44
CA LYS A 51 -5.29 15.85 3.95
C LYS A 51 -5.68 14.78 2.95
N ILE A 52 -4.76 13.87 2.68
CA ILE A 52 -4.97 12.63 1.92
C ILE A 52 -4.88 11.47 2.91
N GLY A 53 -5.89 10.61 2.95
CA GLY A 53 -5.87 9.40 3.77
C GLY A 53 -5.00 8.31 3.13
N HIS A 54 -4.36 7.50 3.95
CA HIS A 54 -3.72 6.25 3.54
C HIS A 54 -4.07 5.16 4.55
N VAL A 55 -4.40 3.96 4.05
CA VAL A 55 -4.67 2.81 4.92
C VAL A 55 -4.08 1.55 4.31
N ALA A 56 -3.28 0.85 5.11
CA ALA A 56 -2.66 -0.43 4.76
C ALA A 56 -2.25 -1.16 6.05
N PRO A 57 -1.89 -2.45 6.01
CA PRO A 57 -1.34 -3.15 7.16
C PRO A 57 0.09 -2.65 7.45
N LEU A 58 0.23 -1.74 8.41
CA LEU A 58 1.52 -1.17 8.81
C LEU A 58 2.22 -2.01 9.89
N THR A 59 1.49 -2.96 10.48
CA THR A 59 2.00 -3.96 11.44
C THR A 59 1.58 -5.37 11.03
N GLY A 60 2.21 -6.40 11.63
CA GLY A 60 1.94 -7.81 11.35
C GLY A 60 2.79 -8.41 10.23
N GLY A 61 2.41 -9.63 9.78
CA GLY A 61 3.23 -10.45 8.89
C GLY A 61 3.47 -9.87 7.49
N ILE A 62 2.58 -9.00 7.03
CA ILE A 62 2.66 -8.35 5.71
C ILE A 62 2.89 -6.83 5.80
N ALA A 63 3.42 -6.37 6.93
CA ALA A 63 3.70 -4.94 7.15
C ALA A 63 4.68 -4.35 6.12
N HIS A 64 5.57 -5.15 5.55
CA HIS A 64 6.49 -4.73 4.49
C HIS A 64 5.75 -4.29 3.22
N LEU A 65 4.64 -4.95 2.84
CA LEU A 65 3.79 -4.55 1.72
C LEU A 65 2.99 -3.28 2.04
N GLY A 66 2.45 -3.18 3.26
CA GLY A 66 1.74 -1.98 3.71
C GLY A 66 2.66 -0.76 3.79
N LYS A 67 3.90 -0.94 4.26
CA LYS A 67 4.90 0.12 4.30
C LYS A 67 5.36 0.54 2.90
N ASP A 68 5.48 -0.40 1.95
CA ASP A 68 5.74 -0.10 0.54
C ASP A 68 4.63 0.79 -0.03
N ASN A 69 3.38 0.44 0.23
CA ASN A 69 2.20 1.23 -0.15
C ASN A 69 2.25 2.65 0.42
N GLU A 70 2.47 2.78 1.75
CA GLU A 70 2.59 4.08 2.43
C GLU A 70 3.73 4.92 1.85
N ASN A 71 4.90 4.32 1.66
CA ASN A 71 6.06 5.02 1.15
C ASN A 71 5.83 5.58 -0.26
N GLY A 72 5.15 4.83 -1.13
CA GLY A 72 4.76 5.34 -2.46
C GLY A 72 3.89 6.59 -2.37
N ALA A 73 2.84 6.55 -1.55
CA ALA A 73 1.96 7.69 -1.33
C ALA A 73 2.71 8.89 -0.69
N ARG A 74 3.55 8.62 0.29
CA ARG A 74 4.36 9.64 0.99
C ARG A 74 5.34 10.32 0.06
N LEU A 75 6.02 9.56 -0.81
CA LEU A 75 6.95 10.13 -1.80
C LEU A 75 6.24 11.13 -2.71
N ALA A 76 5.05 10.78 -3.21
CA ALA A 76 4.27 11.68 -4.06
C ALA A 76 3.84 12.97 -3.33
N VAL A 77 3.38 12.85 -2.08
CA VAL A 77 3.01 13.99 -1.24
C VAL A 77 4.22 14.90 -1.01
N GLU A 78 5.38 14.33 -0.68
CA GLU A 78 6.62 15.09 -0.46
C GLU A 78 7.09 15.80 -1.73
N GLU A 79 7.03 15.14 -2.91
CA GLU A 79 7.42 15.76 -4.17
C GLU A 79 6.48 16.90 -4.57
N ILE A 80 5.16 16.73 -4.43
CA ILE A 80 4.18 17.79 -4.69
C ILE A 80 4.46 19.00 -3.79
N ASN A 81 4.74 18.75 -2.51
CA ASN A 81 5.06 19.79 -1.54
C ASN A 81 6.39 20.49 -1.84
N ALA A 82 7.41 19.76 -2.26
CA ALA A 82 8.72 20.29 -2.64
C ALA A 82 8.63 21.15 -3.92
N ALA A 83 7.75 20.78 -4.84
CA ALA A 83 7.46 21.58 -6.05
C ALA A 83 6.65 22.85 -5.78
N GLY A 84 6.42 23.23 -4.52
CA GLY A 84 5.70 24.44 -4.13
C GLY A 84 4.29 24.17 -3.59
N GLY A 85 3.76 22.96 -3.69
CA GLY A 85 2.43 22.55 -3.28
C GLY A 85 1.45 22.41 -4.43
N LEU A 86 0.19 22.13 -4.09
CA LEU A 86 -0.89 21.94 -5.04
C LEU A 86 -1.64 23.24 -5.29
N LYS A 87 -1.59 23.76 -6.51
CA LYS A 87 -2.33 24.97 -6.89
C LYS A 87 -3.76 24.60 -7.29
N VAL A 88 -4.75 25.26 -6.65
CA VAL A 88 -6.20 25.10 -6.91
C VAL A 88 -6.82 26.48 -7.00
N GLY A 89 -7.19 26.93 -8.21
CA GLY A 89 -7.55 28.33 -8.43
C GLY A 89 -6.39 29.27 -8.09
N ASP A 90 -6.66 30.28 -7.26
CA ASP A 90 -5.67 31.26 -6.80
C ASP A 90 -4.95 30.84 -5.50
N LYS A 91 -5.31 29.70 -4.92
CA LYS A 91 -4.74 29.21 -3.67
C LYS A 91 -3.71 28.10 -3.93
N THR A 92 -2.72 28.03 -3.05
CA THR A 92 -1.74 26.96 -3.02
C THR A 92 -1.82 26.22 -1.70
N TYR A 93 -1.93 24.90 -1.77
CA TYR A 93 -2.08 24.02 -0.62
C TYR A 93 -0.84 23.14 -0.45
N LYS A 94 -0.50 22.83 0.80
CA LYS A 94 0.37 21.69 1.10
C LYS A 94 -0.49 20.45 1.28
N LEU A 95 0.06 19.30 0.87
CA LEU A 95 -0.58 17.99 1.14
C LEU A 95 -0.05 17.42 2.44
N ASP A 96 -0.92 16.74 3.19
CA ASP A 96 -0.57 15.97 4.38
C ASP A 96 -1.10 14.54 4.25
N LEU A 97 -0.27 13.54 4.54
CA LEU A 97 -0.63 12.13 4.46
C LEU A 97 -1.01 11.60 5.85
N VAL A 98 -2.29 11.36 6.06
CA VAL A 98 -2.83 10.76 7.29
C VAL A 98 -2.86 9.24 7.09
N ALA A 99 -1.96 8.51 7.75
CA ALA A 99 -1.83 7.05 7.63
C ALA A 99 -2.45 6.32 8.83
N GLU A 100 -3.22 5.26 8.55
CA GLU A 100 -3.82 4.36 9.55
C GLU A 100 -3.45 2.91 9.24
N ASP A 101 -3.26 2.13 10.30
CA ASP A 101 -2.96 0.69 10.24
C ASP A 101 -4.26 -0.13 10.33
N ASP A 102 -4.56 -0.91 9.29
CA ASP A 102 -5.69 -1.83 9.27
C ASP A 102 -5.33 -3.28 9.66
N LYS A 103 -4.05 -3.54 9.94
CA LYS A 103 -3.51 -4.85 10.37
C LYS A 103 -3.91 -6.03 9.47
N ALA A 104 -4.34 -5.76 8.25
CA ALA A 104 -4.98 -6.71 7.33
C ALA A 104 -6.25 -7.38 7.90
N ASP A 105 -6.87 -6.80 8.93
CA ASP A 105 -8.09 -7.30 9.56
C ASP A 105 -9.31 -6.49 9.09
N PRO A 106 -10.39 -7.13 8.59
CA PRO A 106 -11.56 -6.43 8.07
C PRO A 106 -12.22 -5.49 9.09
N LYS A 107 -12.23 -5.84 10.38
CA LYS A 107 -12.80 -5.01 11.45
C LYS A 107 -11.93 -3.79 11.71
N GLU A 108 -10.60 -3.99 11.84
CA GLU A 108 -9.66 -2.87 11.98
C GLU A 108 -9.70 -1.97 10.73
N GLY A 109 -9.88 -2.55 9.53
CA GLY A 109 -10.06 -1.81 8.28
C GLY A 109 -11.26 -0.86 8.32
N THR A 110 -12.41 -1.29 8.87
CA THR A 110 -13.57 -0.40 9.01
C THR A 110 -13.33 0.69 10.06
N LEU A 111 -12.64 0.39 11.15
CA LEU A 111 -12.28 1.39 12.16
C LEU A 111 -11.27 2.41 11.59
N ALA A 112 -10.27 1.97 10.85
CA ALA A 112 -9.31 2.84 10.18
C ALA A 112 -10.01 3.74 9.14
N ALA A 113 -10.96 3.19 8.36
CA ALA A 113 -11.75 3.96 7.41
C ALA A 113 -12.53 5.10 8.09
N GLN A 114 -13.18 4.82 9.23
CA GLN A 114 -13.90 5.86 9.98
C GLN A 114 -12.95 6.94 10.48
N LYS A 115 -11.78 6.58 11.02
CA LYS A 115 -10.77 7.57 11.45
C LYS A 115 -10.29 8.47 10.30
N ILE A 116 -10.07 7.89 9.12
CA ILE A 116 -9.71 8.68 7.92
C ILE A 116 -10.82 9.65 7.56
N VAL A 117 -12.09 9.23 7.58
CA VAL A 117 -13.23 10.12 7.35
C VAL A 117 -13.26 11.26 8.38
N ASP A 118 -13.09 10.93 9.66
CA ASP A 118 -13.14 11.91 10.77
C ASP A 118 -11.94 12.85 10.79
N SER A 119 -10.79 12.45 10.22
CA SER A 119 -9.59 13.28 10.11
C SER A 119 -9.77 14.51 9.20
N GLY A 120 -10.83 14.53 8.39
CA GLY A 120 -11.05 15.56 7.38
C GLY A 120 -10.28 15.33 6.08
N ALA A 121 -9.72 14.13 5.84
CA ALA A 121 -9.12 13.77 4.55
C ALA A 121 -10.16 13.88 3.42
N VAL A 122 -9.70 14.30 2.22
CA VAL A 122 -10.59 14.53 1.07
C VAL A 122 -10.70 13.33 0.13
N ALA A 123 -9.71 12.45 0.15
CA ALA A 123 -9.67 11.19 -0.57
C ALA A 123 -8.78 10.21 0.20
N VAL A 124 -8.85 8.91 -0.11
CA VAL A 124 -8.01 7.88 0.52
C VAL A 124 -7.31 7.02 -0.53
N ILE A 125 -6.01 6.75 -0.31
CA ILE A 125 -5.21 5.79 -1.04
C ILE A 125 -5.15 4.52 -0.18
N GLY A 126 -5.76 3.46 -0.67
CA GLY A 126 -5.90 2.21 0.12
C GLY A 126 -7.31 1.62 -0.02
N HIS A 127 -7.61 0.60 0.72
CA HIS A 127 -6.71 -0.22 1.55
C HIS A 127 -5.87 -1.17 0.68
N LEU A 128 -4.92 -1.89 1.32
CA LEU A 128 -4.10 -2.84 0.59
C LEU A 128 -4.87 -4.13 0.29
N ASN A 129 -5.38 -4.79 1.33
CA ASN A 129 -6.01 -6.09 1.22
C ASN A 129 -7.48 -5.98 0.76
N SER A 130 -7.93 -6.87 -0.11
CA SER A 130 -9.34 -6.91 -0.55
C SER A 130 -10.30 -7.08 0.64
N GLY A 131 -9.88 -7.84 1.67
CA GLY A 131 -10.69 -8.09 2.87
C GLY A 131 -10.93 -6.85 3.72
N THR A 132 -10.04 -5.85 3.68
CA THR A 132 -10.22 -4.56 4.36
C THR A 132 -10.81 -3.51 3.44
N THR A 133 -10.46 -3.52 2.14
CA THR A 133 -10.93 -2.58 1.12
C THR A 133 -12.44 -2.66 0.90
N ILE A 134 -12.96 -3.89 0.74
CA ILE A 134 -14.39 -4.11 0.42
C ILE A 134 -15.33 -3.56 1.51
N PRO A 135 -15.20 -3.90 2.80
CA PRO A 135 -16.08 -3.33 3.82
C PRO A 135 -15.83 -1.84 4.06
N ALA A 136 -14.60 -1.34 3.94
CA ALA A 136 -14.28 0.08 4.09
C ALA A 136 -14.93 0.94 3.02
N SER A 137 -15.12 0.42 1.80
CA SER A 137 -15.66 1.17 0.66
C SER A 137 -17.06 1.73 0.92
N LYS A 138 -17.90 1.07 1.73
CA LYS A 138 -19.20 1.60 2.15
C LYS A 138 -19.05 2.87 3.01
N ILE A 139 -18.10 2.87 3.94
CA ILE A 139 -17.84 4.03 4.83
C ILE A 139 -17.40 5.23 4.01
N TYR A 140 -16.49 5.03 3.07
CA TYR A 140 -16.05 6.09 2.16
C TYR A 140 -17.15 6.55 1.21
N SER A 141 -18.00 5.63 0.73
CA SER A 141 -19.15 5.96 -0.10
C SER A 141 -20.15 6.85 0.64
N ASP A 142 -20.48 6.52 1.89
CA ASP A 142 -21.40 7.30 2.72
C ASP A 142 -20.83 8.71 3.01
N ALA A 143 -19.50 8.85 3.03
CA ALA A 143 -18.80 10.13 3.22
C ALA A 143 -18.54 10.89 1.89
N ASN A 144 -19.02 10.39 0.74
CA ASN A 144 -18.72 10.89 -0.61
C ASN A 144 -17.21 11.05 -0.86
N MET A 145 -16.36 10.16 -0.28
CA MET A 145 -14.92 10.21 -0.35
C MET A 145 -14.40 9.19 -1.37
N ALA A 146 -13.64 9.64 -2.36
CA ALA A 146 -12.97 8.75 -3.31
C ALA A 146 -11.98 7.84 -2.58
N GLN A 147 -12.09 6.53 -2.82
CA GLN A 147 -11.15 5.50 -2.38
C GLN A 147 -10.44 4.95 -3.62
N ILE A 148 -9.12 5.10 -3.69
CA ILE A 148 -8.31 4.55 -4.78
C ILE A 148 -7.41 3.46 -4.19
N SER A 149 -7.73 2.19 -4.45
CA SER A 149 -6.87 1.09 -4.02
C SER A 149 -5.74 0.86 -5.02
N PRO A 150 -4.48 0.85 -4.55
CA PRO A 150 -3.31 0.55 -5.38
C PRO A 150 -2.98 -0.96 -5.44
N SER A 151 -3.79 -1.82 -4.81
CA SER A 151 -3.41 -3.21 -4.56
C SER A 151 -4.56 -4.21 -4.41
N ALA A 152 -5.74 -3.79 -3.95
CA ALA A 152 -6.87 -4.72 -3.77
C ALA A 152 -7.43 -5.19 -5.12
N THR A 153 -7.31 -6.49 -5.38
CA THR A 153 -7.58 -7.09 -6.70
C THR A 153 -8.95 -7.78 -6.80
N ASN A 154 -9.62 -8.09 -5.68
CA ASN A 154 -10.90 -8.78 -5.73
C ASN A 154 -11.97 -7.96 -6.49
N PRO A 155 -12.65 -8.54 -7.51
CA PRO A 155 -13.66 -7.83 -8.32
C PRO A 155 -14.79 -7.24 -7.51
N LYS A 156 -15.17 -7.86 -6.38
CA LYS A 156 -16.26 -7.38 -5.52
C LYS A 156 -16.08 -5.94 -5.05
N TYR A 157 -14.85 -5.44 -4.99
CA TYR A 157 -14.57 -4.07 -4.55
C TYR A 157 -15.32 -3.05 -5.42
N THR A 158 -15.19 -3.12 -6.73
CA THR A 158 -15.83 -2.20 -7.68
C THR A 158 -17.20 -2.66 -8.14
N GLU A 159 -17.54 -3.96 -7.98
CA GLU A 159 -18.85 -4.52 -8.32
C GLU A 159 -19.96 -4.21 -7.31
N GLN A 160 -19.64 -3.62 -6.15
CA GLN A 160 -20.65 -3.12 -5.21
C GLN A 160 -21.44 -1.90 -5.74
N GLY A 161 -20.96 -1.26 -6.81
CA GLY A 161 -21.63 -0.14 -7.46
C GLY A 161 -21.41 1.22 -6.81
N PHE A 162 -20.49 1.34 -5.85
CA PHE A 162 -20.12 2.61 -5.23
C PHE A 162 -19.34 3.48 -6.21
N LYS A 163 -19.82 4.71 -6.45
CA LYS A 163 -19.17 5.67 -7.35
C LYS A 163 -17.88 6.29 -6.78
N THR A 164 -17.54 5.94 -5.57
CA THR A 164 -16.33 6.36 -4.84
C THR A 164 -15.21 5.34 -4.93
N ALA A 165 -15.46 4.12 -5.44
CA ALA A 165 -14.51 3.01 -5.44
C ALA A 165 -13.73 2.95 -6.76
N PHE A 166 -12.39 3.05 -6.68
CA PHE A 166 -11.48 3.00 -7.82
C PHE A 166 -10.27 2.12 -7.51
N ARG A 167 -9.71 1.45 -8.55
CA ARG A 167 -8.44 0.72 -8.42
C ARG A 167 -7.52 0.99 -9.60
N VAL A 168 -6.22 1.05 -9.33
CA VAL A 168 -5.18 1.34 -10.33
C VAL A 168 -4.35 0.11 -10.73
N VAL A 169 -4.79 -1.08 -10.35
CA VAL A 169 -4.22 -2.38 -10.73
C VAL A 169 -5.28 -3.25 -11.39
N ALA A 170 -4.87 -4.28 -12.15
CA ALA A 170 -5.76 -5.26 -12.71
C ALA A 170 -6.49 -6.05 -11.61
N ASN A 171 -7.69 -6.56 -11.89
CA ASN A 171 -8.45 -7.35 -10.93
C ASN A 171 -8.23 -8.86 -11.07
N ASP A 172 -8.72 -9.64 -10.09
CA ASP A 172 -8.53 -11.09 -10.02
C ASP A 172 -9.23 -11.86 -11.13
N ASN A 173 -10.25 -11.30 -11.80
CA ASN A 173 -10.81 -11.95 -13.00
C ASN A 173 -9.75 -12.07 -14.09
N GLN A 174 -8.94 -11.02 -14.27
CA GLN A 174 -7.83 -11.02 -15.21
C GLN A 174 -6.64 -11.82 -14.66
N GLN A 175 -6.24 -11.56 -13.42
CA GLN A 175 -5.08 -12.22 -12.80
C GLN A 175 -5.26 -13.74 -12.71
N GLY A 176 -6.40 -14.22 -12.22
CA GLY A 176 -6.69 -15.63 -12.10
C GLY A 176 -6.78 -16.33 -13.46
N ALA A 177 -7.31 -15.64 -14.49
CA ALA A 177 -7.30 -16.17 -15.85
C ALA A 177 -5.88 -16.32 -16.40
N VAL A 178 -5.00 -15.33 -16.18
CA VAL A 178 -3.59 -15.40 -16.61
C VAL A 178 -2.86 -16.53 -15.89
N LEU A 179 -3.04 -16.70 -14.58
CA LEU A 179 -2.44 -17.80 -13.81
C LEU A 179 -2.89 -19.17 -14.32
N ALA A 180 -4.19 -19.38 -14.54
CA ALA A 180 -4.71 -20.65 -15.05
C ALA A 180 -4.24 -20.93 -16.48
N ASN A 181 -4.23 -19.93 -17.35
CA ASN A 181 -3.70 -20.05 -18.72
C ASN A 181 -2.19 -20.37 -18.69
N TYR A 182 -1.43 -19.73 -17.81
CA TYR A 182 -0.01 -19.99 -17.64
C TYR A 182 0.24 -21.45 -17.20
N ALA A 183 -0.54 -21.96 -16.24
CA ALA A 183 -0.47 -23.35 -15.82
C ALA A 183 -0.75 -24.31 -16.98
N ALA A 184 -1.85 -24.09 -17.73
CA ALA A 184 -2.25 -24.97 -18.83
C ALA A 184 -1.33 -24.85 -20.05
N ASP A 185 -1.07 -23.61 -20.49
CA ASP A 185 -0.48 -23.36 -21.81
C ASP A 185 1.05 -23.28 -21.77
N THR A 186 1.64 -22.78 -20.66
CA THR A 186 3.10 -22.65 -20.50
C THR A 186 3.69 -23.83 -19.74
N LEU A 187 3.15 -24.15 -18.57
CA LEU A 187 3.62 -25.26 -17.75
C LEU A 187 3.13 -26.61 -18.25
N LYS A 188 2.15 -26.64 -19.18
CA LYS A 188 1.54 -27.87 -19.74
C LYS A 188 0.92 -28.77 -18.68
N ALA A 189 0.49 -28.16 -17.56
CA ALA A 189 -0.14 -28.86 -16.45
C ALA A 189 -1.45 -29.53 -16.88
N LYS A 190 -1.65 -30.76 -16.43
CA LYS A 190 -2.90 -31.53 -16.60
C LYS A 190 -3.71 -31.57 -15.32
N THR A 191 -3.02 -31.45 -14.18
CA THR A 191 -3.59 -31.52 -12.84
C THR A 191 -3.16 -30.33 -12.01
N ILE A 192 -4.11 -29.78 -11.23
CA ILE A 192 -3.88 -28.66 -10.35
C ILE A 192 -4.55 -28.91 -9.00
N ALA A 193 -3.80 -28.69 -7.92
CA ALA A 193 -4.35 -28.55 -6.57
C ALA A 193 -4.46 -27.05 -6.26
N ILE A 194 -5.58 -26.62 -5.69
CA ILE A 194 -5.85 -25.21 -5.41
C ILE A 194 -6.08 -25.04 -3.91
N LEU A 195 -5.30 -24.15 -3.30
CA LEU A 195 -5.35 -23.81 -1.90
C LEU A 195 -5.64 -22.32 -1.75
N ASP A 196 -6.34 -21.93 -0.67
CA ASP A 196 -6.52 -20.51 -0.31
C ASP A 196 -6.46 -20.30 1.22
N ASP A 197 -6.28 -19.03 1.61
CA ASP A 197 -6.19 -18.60 3.02
C ASP A 197 -7.53 -18.13 3.60
N ARG A 198 -8.64 -18.33 2.88
CA ARG A 198 -9.99 -17.90 3.28
C ARG A 198 -10.17 -16.38 3.41
N THR A 199 -9.18 -15.58 3.06
CA THR A 199 -9.39 -14.13 2.91
C THR A 199 -10.23 -13.83 1.67
N ALA A 200 -10.82 -12.63 1.61
CA ALA A 200 -11.54 -12.20 0.41
C ALA A 200 -10.65 -12.18 -0.85
N TYR A 201 -9.35 -11.87 -0.69
CA TYR A 201 -8.37 -11.94 -1.77
C TYR A 201 -8.08 -13.39 -2.14
N GLY A 202 -7.52 -14.17 -1.22
CA GLY A 202 -7.00 -15.49 -1.54
C GLY A 202 -8.07 -16.44 -2.06
N GLN A 203 -9.25 -16.47 -1.42
CA GLN A 203 -10.38 -17.26 -1.88
C GLN A 203 -10.89 -16.78 -3.24
N GLY A 204 -11.04 -15.45 -3.42
CA GLY A 204 -11.54 -14.89 -4.67
C GLY A 204 -10.66 -15.22 -5.86
N LEU A 205 -9.34 -15.05 -5.73
CA LEU A 205 -8.37 -15.42 -6.77
C LEU A 205 -8.41 -16.93 -7.07
N ALA A 206 -8.42 -17.78 -6.02
CA ALA A 206 -8.48 -19.22 -6.15
C ALA A 206 -9.75 -19.71 -6.89
N ASP A 207 -10.90 -19.08 -6.63
CA ASP A 207 -12.17 -19.41 -7.31
C ASP A 207 -12.11 -19.08 -8.80
N VAL A 208 -11.46 -17.96 -9.19
CA VAL A 208 -11.26 -17.62 -10.60
C VAL A 208 -10.31 -18.63 -11.28
N VAL A 209 -9.18 -18.95 -10.62
CA VAL A 209 -8.23 -19.94 -11.16
C VAL A 209 -8.91 -21.29 -11.33
N GLU A 210 -9.69 -21.76 -10.36
CA GLU A 210 -10.43 -23.02 -10.45
C GLU A 210 -11.37 -23.03 -11.66
N ARG A 211 -12.17 -21.97 -11.82
CA ARG A 211 -13.11 -21.84 -12.93
C ARG A 211 -12.40 -21.90 -14.28
N VAL A 212 -11.32 -21.13 -14.45
CA VAL A 212 -10.59 -21.08 -15.72
C VAL A 212 -9.80 -22.36 -15.96
N ALA A 213 -9.20 -22.96 -14.94
CA ALA A 213 -8.51 -24.25 -15.03
C ALA A 213 -9.44 -25.36 -15.58
N LYS A 214 -10.67 -25.43 -15.06
CA LYS A 214 -11.70 -26.36 -15.56
C LYS A 214 -12.07 -26.06 -17.02
N GLN A 215 -12.23 -24.80 -17.41
CA GLN A 215 -12.49 -24.39 -18.78
C GLN A 215 -11.36 -24.78 -19.75
N LYS A 216 -10.11 -24.80 -19.27
CA LYS A 216 -8.93 -25.24 -20.02
C LYS A 216 -8.74 -26.76 -20.03
N GLY A 217 -9.65 -27.51 -19.41
CA GLY A 217 -9.58 -28.97 -19.34
C GLY A 217 -8.57 -29.51 -18.34
N MET A 218 -8.06 -28.69 -17.42
CA MET A 218 -7.24 -29.20 -16.32
C MET A 218 -8.11 -29.89 -15.27
N ASN A 219 -7.61 -30.98 -14.72
CA ASN A 219 -8.26 -31.68 -13.61
C ASN A 219 -7.88 -31.01 -12.28
N VAL A 220 -8.85 -30.45 -11.56
CA VAL A 220 -8.68 -29.92 -10.20
C VAL A 220 -8.72 -31.10 -9.24
N VAL A 221 -7.55 -31.57 -8.82
CA VAL A 221 -7.38 -32.80 -8.02
C VAL A 221 -7.52 -32.58 -6.51
N ALA A 222 -7.44 -31.32 -6.06
CA ALA A 222 -7.71 -30.93 -4.67
C ALA A 222 -8.16 -29.47 -4.62
N ARG A 223 -9.11 -29.18 -3.72
CA ARG A 223 -9.53 -27.82 -3.32
C ARG A 223 -9.53 -27.77 -1.82
N GLU A 224 -8.47 -27.19 -1.24
CA GLU A 224 -8.23 -27.14 0.19
C GLU A 224 -8.08 -25.67 0.65
N PHE A 225 -8.12 -25.46 1.94
CA PHE A 225 -7.96 -24.11 2.50
C PHE A 225 -7.23 -24.14 3.83
N THR A 226 -6.65 -22.98 4.15
CA THR A 226 -6.01 -22.69 5.42
C THR A 226 -6.56 -21.36 5.99
N ASN A 227 -5.77 -20.62 6.72
CA ASN A 227 -6.05 -19.24 7.11
C ASN A 227 -4.79 -18.39 6.99
N ASP A 228 -4.97 -17.07 7.01
CA ASP A 228 -3.93 -16.04 6.82
C ASP A 228 -2.89 -15.97 7.96
N LYS A 229 -3.08 -16.71 9.04
CA LYS A 229 -2.19 -16.78 10.22
C LYS A 229 -1.59 -18.17 10.43
N ALA A 230 -1.89 -19.11 9.54
CA ALA A 230 -1.38 -20.48 9.64
C ALA A 230 0.13 -20.53 9.45
N THR A 231 0.77 -21.39 10.21
CA THR A 231 2.22 -21.69 10.13
C THR A 231 2.52 -23.15 9.86
N ASP A 232 1.52 -24.02 10.06
CA ASP A 232 1.61 -25.47 9.78
C ASP A 232 0.60 -25.86 8.71
N PHE A 233 1.10 -26.42 7.63
CA PHE A 233 0.36 -26.86 6.44
C PHE A 233 0.47 -28.35 6.18
N ASN A 234 1.13 -29.12 7.08
CA ASN A 234 1.43 -30.53 6.86
C ASN A 234 0.18 -31.38 6.58
N ALA A 235 -0.92 -31.12 7.27
CA ALA A 235 -2.17 -31.87 7.08
C ALA A 235 -2.75 -31.68 5.67
N ILE A 236 -2.88 -30.45 5.20
CA ILE A 236 -3.42 -30.16 3.86
C ILE A 236 -2.43 -30.54 2.76
N LEU A 237 -1.13 -30.34 2.98
CA LEU A 237 -0.10 -30.70 2.01
C LEU A 237 0.06 -32.23 1.89
N THR A 238 -0.20 -33.00 2.94
CA THR A 238 -0.23 -34.47 2.85
C THR A 238 -1.36 -34.95 1.94
N LYS A 239 -2.54 -34.34 2.02
CA LYS A 239 -3.63 -34.62 1.07
C LYS A 239 -3.25 -34.25 -0.36
N VAL A 240 -2.71 -33.04 -0.55
CA VAL A 240 -2.23 -32.58 -1.86
C VAL A 240 -1.18 -33.50 -2.46
N ARG A 241 -0.19 -33.94 -1.65
CA ARG A 241 0.84 -34.87 -2.07
C ARG A 241 0.27 -36.20 -2.61
N ALA A 242 -0.80 -36.69 -1.98
CA ALA A 242 -1.43 -37.95 -2.39
C ALA A 242 -2.03 -37.88 -3.82
N THR A 243 -2.46 -36.68 -4.27
CA THR A 243 -3.03 -36.44 -5.60
C THR A 243 -1.97 -36.21 -6.69
N LYS A 244 -0.72 -35.98 -6.30
CA LYS A 244 0.42 -35.75 -7.23
C LYS A 244 0.11 -34.68 -8.30
N PRO A 245 -0.29 -33.44 -7.95
CA PRO A 245 -0.61 -32.43 -8.92
C PRO A 245 0.63 -31.94 -9.66
N ASP A 246 0.47 -31.50 -10.92
CA ASP A 246 1.53 -30.82 -11.68
C ASP A 246 1.80 -29.43 -11.10
N VAL A 247 0.75 -28.76 -10.67
CA VAL A 247 0.77 -27.41 -10.09
C VAL A 247 0.02 -27.38 -8.76
N VAL A 248 0.59 -26.72 -7.76
CA VAL A 248 -0.11 -26.28 -6.54
C VAL A 248 -0.30 -24.79 -6.63
N MET A 249 -1.54 -24.33 -6.78
CA MET A 249 -1.91 -22.91 -6.76
C MET A 249 -2.26 -22.49 -5.35
N TYR A 250 -1.76 -21.34 -4.94
CA TYR A 250 -2.09 -20.74 -3.63
C TYR A 250 -2.61 -19.32 -3.78
N GLY A 251 -3.82 -19.08 -3.27
CA GLY A 251 -4.39 -17.76 -3.05
C GLY A 251 -4.16 -17.31 -1.62
N GLY A 252 -3.25 -16.36 -1.43
CA GLY A 252 -2.87 -15.85 -0.12
C GLY A 252 -1.63 -14.95 -0.21
N MET A 253 -0.99 -14.73 0.95
CA MET A 253 0.13 -13.79 1.08
C MET A 253 1.46 -14.50 1.32
N ASP A 254 2.57 -13.81 1.08
CA ASP A 254 3.94 -14.31 1.25
C ASP A 254 4.26 -14.80 2.67
N ALA A 255 3.69 -14.17 3.68
CA ALA A 255 3.89 -14.56 5.09
C ALA A 255 3.49 -16.02 5.38
N THR A 256 2.49 -16.54 4.67
CA THR A 256 2.03 -17.94 4.77
C THR A 256 2.60 -18.81 3.65
N ALA A 257 2.77 -18.25 2.45
CA ALA A 257 3.30 -18.97 1.28
C ALA A 257 4.75 -19.41 1.47
N GLY A 258 5.61 -18.61 2.09
CA GLY A 258 7.01 -18.95 2.34
C GLY A 258 7.18 -20.22 3.21
N PRO A 259 6.57 -20.29 4.41
CA PRO A 259 6.51 -21.52 5.21
C PRO A 259 5.85 -22.69 4.48
N MET A 260 4.78 -22.45 3.71
CA MET A 260 4.13 -23.50 2.91
C MET A 260 5.08 -24.09 1.88
N ALA A 261 5.85 -23.28 1.15
CA ALA A 261 6.84 -23.75 0.17
C ALA A 261 7.92 -24.63 0.83
N LYS A 262 8.40 -24.26 2.03
CA LYS A 262 9.31 -25.11 2.82
C LYS A 262 8.71 -26.47 3.13
N GLN A 263 7.47 -26.50 3.61
CA GLN A 263 6.80 -27.74 3.97
C GLN A 263 6.46 -28.58 2.73
N MET A 264 6.12 -27.97 1.58
CA MET A 264 6.02 -28.69 0.30
C MET A 264 7.31 -29.42 -0.04
N THR A 265 8.44 -28.74 0.05
CA THR A 265 9.76 -29.33 -0.24
C THR A 265 10.10 -30.45 0.74
N GLN A 266 9.87 -30.24 2.05
CA GLN A 266 10.10 -31.25 3.09
C GLN A 266 9.25 -32.52 2.90
N LEU A 267 8.01 -32.35 2.42
CA LEU A 267 7.12 -33.46 2.10
C LEU A 267 7.41 -34.11 0.73
N GLY A 268 8.40 -33.62 -0.02
CA GLY A 268 8.76 -34.12 -1.33
C GLY A 268 7.74 -33.83 -2.45
N ILE A 269 6.92 -32.76 -2.28
CA ILE A 269 6.02 -32.26 -3.32
C ILE A 269 6.86 -31.51 -4.35
N LYS A 270 6.89 -32.02 -5.59
CA LYS A 270 7.71 -31.48 -6.69
C LYS A 270 6.93 -30.58 -7.66
N SER A 271 5.67 -30.32 -7.34
CA SER A 271 4.80 -29.46 -8.15
C SER A 271 5.34 -28.04 -8.24
N THR A 272 5.12 -27.36 -9.37
CA THR A 272 5.31 -25.91 -9.44
C THR A 272 4.35 -25.24 -8.44
N PHE A 273 4.86 -24.33 -7.63
CA PHE A 273 4.06 -23.49 -6.73
C PHE A 273 3.65 -22.23 -7.48
N LEU A 274 2.35 -22.09 -7.76
CA LEU A 274 1.79 -20.97 -8.53
C LEU A 274 1.00 -20.05 -7.59
N ALA A 275 1.24 -18.74 -7.68
CA ALA A 275 0.58 -17.80 -6.78
C ALA A 275 0.31 -16.44 -7.43
N GLY A 276 -0.57 -15.64 -6.81
CA GLY A 276 -0.85 -14.27 -7.20
C GLY A 276 0.16 -13.26 -6.65
N ASP A 277 -0.18 -11.99 -6.80
CA ASP A 277 0.65 -10.84 -6.43
C ASP A 277 1.00 -10.78 -4.95
N GLY A 278 0.10 -11.21 -4.06
CA GLY A 278 0.36 -11.24 -2.62
C GLY A 278 1.54 -12.13 -2.18
N VAL A 279 2.02 -13.00 -3.06
CA VAL A 279 3.20 -13.88 -2.83
C VAL A 279 4.41 -13.41 -3.62
N CYS A 280 4.23 -12.61 -4.67
CA CYS A 280 5.26 -12.27 -5.65
C CYS A 280 6.22 -11.17 -5.14
N SER A 281 6.79 -11.37 -3.96
CA SER A 281 7.61 -10.40 -3.22
C SER A 281 9.02 -10.93 -2.91
N PRO A 282 10.01 -10.06 -2.69
CA PRO A 282 11.31 -10.47 -2.15
C PRO A 282 11.22 -11.15 -0.78
N GLU A 283 10.22 -10.81 0.04
CA GLU A 283 10.02 -11.42 1.36
C GLU A 283 9.64 -12.91 1.24
N PHE A 284 8.87 -13.31 0.20
CA PHE A 284 8.64 -14.73 -0.06
C PHE A 284 9.96 -15.49 -0.20
N ILE A 285 10.91 -14.96 -0.99
CA ILE A 285 12.21 -15.62 -1.22
C ILE A 285 12.94 -15.80 0.11
N LYS A 286 12.96 -14.78 0.94
CA LYS A 286 13.57 -14.82 2.27
C LYS A 286 12.89 -15.83 3.19
N LEU A 287 11.56 -15.85 3.22
CA LEU A 287 10.77 -16.76 4.05
C LEU A 287 10.87 -18.22 3.55
N ALA A 288 10.88 -18.45 2.26
CA ALA A 288 10.98 -19.79 1.67
C ALA A 288 12.42 -20.34 1.66
N GLY A 289 13.45 -19.46 1.64
CA GLY A 289 14.84 -19.87 1.57
C GLY A 289 15.11 -20.75 0.34
N ASP A 290 15.78 -21.90 0.53
CA ASP A 290 16.12 -22.83 -0.56
C ASP A 290 14.89 -23.40 -1.29
N ALA A 291 13.71 -23.39 -0.66
CA ALA A 291 12.46 -23.80 -1.29
C ALA A 291 11.88 -22.75 -2.24
N SER A 292 12.44 -21.53 -2.32
CA SER A 292 11.88 -20.45 -3.13
C SER A 292 11.84 -20.73 -4.63
N GLY A 293 12.75 -21.58 -5.14
CA GLY A 293 12.88 -21.88 -6.56
C GLY A 293 11.69 -22.62 -7.21
N ILE A 294 10.71 -23.07 -6.41
CA ILE A 294 9.49 -23.69 -6.95
C ILE A 294 8.42 -22.67 -7.35
N LEU A 295 8.59 -21.37 -6.98
CA LEU A 295 7.58 -20.34 -7.20
C LEU A 295 7.56 -19.83 -8.63
N HIS A 296 6.34 -19.82 -9.20
CA HIS A 296 5.93 -18.95 -10.29
C HIS A 296 4.80 -18.07 -9.78
N CYS A 297 4.84 -16.77 -10.05
CA CYS A 297 3.84 -15.86 -9.51
C CYS A 297 3.48 -14.73 -10.49
N SER A 298 2.37 -14.06 -10.22
CA SER A 298 1.96 -12.89 -11.00
C SER A 298 2.00 -11.62 -10.16
N GLN A 299 2.17 -10.47 -10.80
CA GLN A 299 1.89 -9.16 -10.24
C GLN A 299 0.77 -8.50 -11.04
N ALA A 300 -0.16 -7.84 -10.33
CA ALA A 300 -1.31 -7.16 -10.92
C ALA A 300 -0.90 -5.79 -11.48
N GLY A 301 -0.02 -5.81 -12.47
CA GLY A 301 0.54 -4.65 -13.14
C GLY A 301 1.70 -5.02 -14.05
N GLU A 302 2.31 -4.02 -14.67
CA GLU A 302 3.55 -4.20 -15.42
C GLU A 302 4.75 -4.27 -14.48
N ALA A 303 5.73 -5.11 -14.80
CA ALA A 303 6.98 -5.19 -14.07
C ALA A 303 7.67 -3.82 -14.01
N VAL A 304 8.08 -3.37 -12.83
CA VAL A 304 8.60 -2.01 -12.63
C VAL A 304 9.79 -1.68 -13.52
N GLU A 305 10.64 -2.66 -13.81
CA GLU A 305 11.79 -2.53 -14.72
C GLU A 305 11.41 -2.37 -16.20
N LYS A 306 10.14 -2.63 -16.56
CA LYS A 306 9.60 -2.43 -17.90
C LYS A 306 8.87 -1.09 -18.06
N LEU A 307 8.58 -0.42 -16.95
CA LEU A 307 7.92 0.88 -16.95
C LEU A 307 8.87 1.98 -17.41
N ALA A 308 8.40 2.87 -18.28
CA ALA A 308 9.22 3.96 -18.83
C ALA A 308 9.86 4.87 -17.76
N LYS A 309 9.17 5.07 -16.63
CA LYS A 309 9.64 5.85 -15.48
C LYS A 309 10.04 4.96 -14.29
N GLY A 310 10.09 3.64 -14.47
CA GLY A 310 10.28 2.68 -13.39
C GLY A 310 11.63 2.82 -12.70
N THR A 311 12.72 2.90 -13.46
CA THR A 311 14.07 3.07 -12.91
C THR A 311 14.19 4.37 -12.10
N GLU A 312 13.69 5.50 -12.64
CA GLU A 312 13.70 6.78 -11.94
C GLU A 312 12.92 6.71 -10.61
N PHE A 313 11.76 6.05 -10.64
CA PHE A 313 10.95 5.85 -9.43
C PHE A 313 11.70 5.02 -8.38
N VAL A 314 12.29 3.88 -8.78
CA VAL A 314 13.05 3.00 -7.88
C VAL A 314 14.22 3.76 -7.24
N ASP A 315 14.96 4.55 -8.00
CA ASP A 315 16.10 5.33 -7.49
C ASP A 315 15.64 6.39 -6.46
N LYS A 316 14.55 7.12 -6.75
CA LYS A 316 13.96 8.09 -5.83
C LYS A 316 13.46 7.42 -4.54
N TYR A 317 12.75 6.32 -4.67
CA TYR A 317 12.21 5.55 -3.55
C TYR A 317 13.34 5.05 -2.63
N LYS A 318 14.35 4.41 -3.22
CA LYS A 318 15.52 3.90 -2.49
C LYS A 318 16.29 5.01 -1.79
N LYS A 319 16.52 6.13 -2.49
CA LYS A 319 17.19 7.32 -1.92
C LYS A 319 16.42 7.88 -0.72
N ARG A 320 15.08 7.92 -0.80
CA ARG A 320 14.26 8.54 0.24
C ARG A 320 14.06 7.64 1.46
N PHE A 321 13.84 6.33 1.26
CA PHE A 321 13.42 5.42 2.32
C PHE A 321 14.49 4.40 2.73
N ASN A 322 15.63 4.36 2.02
CA ASN A 322 16.67 3.33 2.19
C ASN A 322 16.09 1.91 2.18
N ALA A 323 15.12 1.67 1.31
CA ALA A 323 14.40 0.42 1.14
C ALA A 323 14.21 0.12 -0.35
N ASP A 324 14.07 -1.15 -0.69
CA ASP A 324 13.75 -1.57 -2.04
C ASP A 324 12.21 -1.58 -2.24
N VAL A 325 11.77 -1.22 -3.43
CA VAL A 325 10.36 -1.35 -3.85
C VAL A 325 9.94 -2.80 -3.72
N GLN A 326 8.75 -3.05 -3.13
CA GLN A 326 8.19 -4.39 -3.06
C GLN A 326 7.31 -4.68 -4.28
N ILE A 327 6.11 -4.11 -4.34
CA ILE A 327 5.17 -4.35 -5.44
C ILE A 327 4.35 -3.08 -5.74
N TYR A 328 3.80 -2.43 -4.71
CA TYR A 328 2.66 -1.53 -4.86
C TYR A 328 2.99 -0.05 -4.76
N SER A 329 4.19 0.32 -4.30
CA SER A 329 4.56 1.74 -4.14
C SER A 329 4.44 2.58 -5.41
N PRO A 330 4.71 2.08 -6.65
CA PRO A 330 4.49 2.88 -7.86
C PRO A 330 3.01 3.22 -8.08
N TYR A 331 2.12 2.28 -7.73
CA TYR A 331 0.66 2.44 -7.87
C TYR A 331 0.09 3.40 -6.82
N SER A 332 0.59 3.33 -5.57
CA SER A 332 0.24 4.30 -4.52
C SER A 332 0.71 5.71 -4.86
N TYR A 333 1.91 5.83 -5.42
CA TYR A 333 2.48 7.09 -5.87
C TYR A 333 1.59 7.72 -6.95
N ASP A 334 1.26 6.98 -8.00
CA ASP A 334 0.39 7.45 -9.07
C ASP A 334 -1.02 7.79 -8.55
N ALA A 335 -1.57 7.02 -7.62
CA ALA A 335 -2.89 7.28 -7.03
C ALA A 335 -2.95 8.64 -6.32
N VAL A 336 -1.89 9.06 -5.63
CA VAL A 336 -1.81 10.42 -5.04
C VAL A 336 -1.82 11.50 -6.13
N TYR A 337 -1.07 11.32 -7.21
CA TYR A 337 -1.07 12.27 -8.31
C TYR A 337 -2.41 12.32 -9.05
N ILE A 338 -3.12 11.19 -9.15
CA ILE A 338 -4.48 11.13 -9.71
C ILE A 338 -5.45 11.95 -8.83
N VAL A 339 -5.36 11.82 -7.50
CA VAL A 339 -6.16 12.65 -6.58
C VAL A 339 -5.79 14.12 -6.72
N ALA A 340 -4.49 14.46 -6.79
CA ALA A 340 -4.04 15.83 -6.96
C ALA A 340 -4.52 16.45 -8.28
N ASP A 341 -4.52 15.67 -9.38
CA ASP A 341 -5.08 16.08 -10.67
C ASP A 341 -6.60 16.27 -10.60
N ALA A 342 -7.32 15.35 -9.95
CA ALA A 342 -8.76 15.46 -9.73
C ALA A 342 -9.13 16.71 -8.93
N ILE A 343 -8.37 17.06 -7.89
CA ILE A 343 -8.54 18.30 -7.12
C ILE A 343 -8.38 19.54 -8.02
N LYS A 344 -7.34 19.56 -8.88
CA LYS A 344 -7.13 20.66 -9.83
C LYS A 344 -8.29 20.79 -10.82
N ARG A 345 -8.76 19.69 -11.40
CA ARG A 345 -9.89 19.67 -12.35
C ARG A 345 -11.21 20.05 -11.69
N ALA A 346 -11.43 19.64 -10.44
CA ALA A 346 -12.60 20.02 -9.66
C ALA A 346 -12.60 21.53 -9.31
N GLY A 347 -11.42 22.16 -9.20
CA GLY A 347 -11.27 23.56 -8.78
C GLY A 347 -11.71 23.82 -7.34
N LYS A 348 -12.00 22.77 -6.58
CA LYS A 348 -12.53 22.80 -5.20
C LYS A 348 -11.88 21.70 -4.37
N VAL A 349 -11.82 21.94 -3.05
CA VAL A 349 -11.23 21.03 -2.06
C VAL A 349 -12.36 20.41 -1.21
N ASP A 350 -13.33 19.78 -1.85
CA ASP A 350 -14.38 19.02 -1.17
C ASP A 350 -14.51 17.61 -1.75
N ARG A 351 -14.92 16.64 -0.92
CA ARG A 351 -14.98 15.23 -1.26
C ARG A 351 -15.82 14.93 -2.49
N ALA A 352 -17.02 15.52 -2.56
CA ALA A 352 -17.99 15.24 -3.63
C ALA A 352 -17.47 15.72 -4.99
N SER A 353 -16.91 16.94 -5.05
CA SER A 353 -16.34 17.51 -6.28
C SER A 353 -15.11 16.73 -6.75
N ILE A 354 -14.23 16.30 -5.83
CA ILE A 354 -13.05 15.50 -6.13
C ILE A 354 -13.48 14.12 -6.65
N THR A 355 -14.38 13.44 -5.95
CA THR A 355 -14.90 12.12 -6.35
C THR A 355 -15.53 12.17 -7.74
N ALA A 356 -16.33 13.19 -8.04
CA ALA A 356 -16.95 13.39 -9.35
C ALA A 356 -15.91 13.62 -10.47
N ALA A 357 -14.73 14.13 -10.13
CA ALA A 357 -13.66 14.38 -11.11
C ALA A 357 -12.80 13.13 -11.41
N ILE A 358 -12.76 12.12 -10.54
CA ILE A 358 -11.92 10.90 -10.72
C ILE A 358 -12.25 10.11 -12.00
N PRO A 359 -13.53 9.86 -12.39
CA PRO A 359 -13.85 9.07 -13.59
C PRO A 359 -13.28 9.65 -14.90
N ALA A 360 -13.04 10.96 -14.98
CA ALA A 360 -12.44 11.63 -16.13
C ALA A 360 -10.89 11.59 -16.14
N THR A 361 -10.27 10.76 -15.29
CA THR A 361 -8.81 10.62 -15.23
C THR A 361 -8.26 10.07 -16.53
N SER A 362 -7.18 10.73 -17.03
CA SER A 362 -6.26 10.22 -18.04
C SER A 362 -4.87 10.66 -17.61
N TYR A 363 -4.27 9.90 -16.70
CA TYR A 363 -3.01 10.25 -16.04
C TYR A 363 -1.86 9.38 -16.56
N ASN A 364 -0.78 10.00 -17.03
CA ASN A 364 0.43 9.31 -17.48
C ASN A 364 1.48 9.32 -16.37
N GLY A 365 1.38 8.31 -15.50
CA GLY A 365 2.20 8.14 -14.31
C GLY A 365 3.47 7.31 -14.51
N VAL A 366 3.96 6.77 -13.40
CA VAL A 366 5.04 5.77 -13.36
C VAL A 366 4.52 4.45 -13.92
N THR A 367 3.30 4.07 -13.56
CA THR A 367 2.67 2.79 -13.94
C THR A 367 2.06 2.81 -15.34
N GLY A 368 2.32 3.87 -16.13
CA GLY A 368 1.76 4.08 -17.45
C GLY A 368 0.54 4.99 -17.44
N THR A 369 -0.31 4.87 -18.46
CA THR A 369 -1.53 5.67 -18.55
C THR A 369 -2.65 5.02 -17.75
N VAL A 370 -3.13 5.72 -16.72
CA VAL A 370 -4.26 5.30 -15.88
C VAL A 370 -5.54 6.02 -16.34
N ALA A 371 -6.56 5.24 -16.66
CA ALA A 371 -7.93 5.70 -16.89
C ALA A 371 -8.88 4.65 -16.29
N PHE A 372 -10.07 5.06 -15.87
CA PHE A 372 -11.04 4.17 -15.23
C PHE A 372 -12.18 3.79 -16.17
N ASP A 373 -12.68 2.58 -16.00
CA ASP A 373 -13.94 2.16 -16.62
C ASP A 373 -15.16 2.64 -15.81
N GLU A 374 -16.36 2.25 -16.23
CA GLU A 374 -17.62 2.66 -15.58
C GLU A 374 -17.79 2.12 -14.16
N LYS A 375 -17.06 1.05 -13.80
CA LYS A 375 -17.06 0.45 -12.46
C LYS A 375 -16.01 1.07 -11.53
N GLY A 376 -15.01 1.77 -12.09
CA GLY A 376 -13.86 2.29 -11.36
C GLY A 376 -12.62 1.39 -11.43
N ASP A 377 -12.64 0.36 -12.28
CA ASP A 377 -11.44 -0.46 -12.57
C ASP A 377 -10.53 0.25 -13.57
N VAL A 378 -9.21 -0.01 -13.47
CA VAL A 378 -8.26 0.51 -14.46
C VAL A 378 -8.51 -0.12 -15.82
N LYS A 379 -8.54 0.71 -16.88
CA LYS A 379 -8.62 0.24 -18.27
C LYS A 379 -7.26 -0.32 -18.71
N GLY A 380 -7.28 -1.46 -19.40
CA GLY A 380 -6.06 -2.04 -19.98
C GLY A 380 -5.06 -2.52 -18.93
N GLY A 381 -5.54 -2.95 -17.78
CA GLY A 381 -4.70 -3.51 -16.73
C GLY A 381 -3.80 -4.64 -17.26
N ALA A 382 -2.55 -4.67 -16.81
CA ALA A 382 -1.56 -5.69 -17.18
C ALA A 382 -1.39 -6.71 -16.05
N ILE A 383 -0.99 -7.93 -16.39
CA ILE A 383 -0.54 -8.95 -15.44
C ILE A 383 0.85 -9.39 -15.89
N SER A 384 1.84 -9.22 -15.04
CA SER A 384 3.20 -9.70 -15.28
C SER A 384 3.45 -10.99 -14.53
N MET A 385 4.04 -11.96 -15.22
CA MET A 385 4.45 -13.25 -14.66
C MET A 385 5.93 -13.25 -14.31
N PHE A 386 6.25 -13.85 -13.20
CA PHE A 386 7.60 -14.04 -12.68
C PHE A 386 7.84 -15.49 -12.25
N LYS A 387 9.10 -15.84 -12.13
CA LYS A 387 9.56 -17.09 -11.49
C LYS A 387 10.76 -16.79 -10.61
N VAL A 388 11.02 -17.63 -9.62
CA VAL A 388 12.25 -17.52 -8.82
C VAL A 388 13.33 -18.41 -9.43
N VAL A 389 14.49 -17.80 -9.72
CA VAL A 389 15.67 -18.50 -10.23
C VAL A 389 16.88 -18.05 -9.40
N ASN A 390 17.62 -18.99 -8.84
CA ASN A 390 18.81 -18.71 -8.02
C ASN A 390 18.55 -17.65 -6.92
N GLY A 391 17.38 -17.74 -6.26
CA GLY A 391 17.00 -16.83 -5.19
C GLY A 391 16.67 -15.39 -5.64
N LYS A 392 16.35 -15.20 -6.91
CA LYS A 392 15.94 -13.91 -7.48
C LYS A 392 14.64 -14.04 -8.26
N MET A 393 13.82 -13.02 -8.19
CA MET A 393 12.62 -12.89 -9.02
C MET A 393 13.04 -12.55 -10.45
N GLU A 394 12.68 -13.39 -11.42
CA GLU A 394 12.94 -13.16 -12.84
C GLU A 394 11.62 -12.95 -13.59
N TYR A 395 11.55 -11.88 -14.36
CA TYR A 395 10.45 -11.60 -15.26
C TYR A 395 10.30 -12.65 -16.35
N VAL A 396 9.08 -13.07 -16.63
CA VAL A 396 8.75 -14.07 -17.67
C VAL A 396 8.01 -13.41 -18.84
N SER A 397 6.87 -12.78 -18.55
CA SER A 397 6.01 -12.17 -19.59
C SER A 397 5.01 -11.21 -18.97
N THR A 398 4.43 -10.34 -19.81
CA THR A 398 3.27 -9.52 -19.44
C THR A 398 2.11 -9.82 -20.39
N VAL A 399 0.90 -9.94 -19.83
CA VAL A 399 -0.37 -10.11 -20.53
C VAL A 399 -1.25 -8.90 -20.26
N ARG A 400 -1.88 -8.36 -21.31
CA ARG A 400 -2.83 -7.23 -21.26
C ARG A 400 -4.22 -7.65 -21.77
#